data_68863137e2c08b4a076373cd94b9640e
#
_entry.id   68863137e2c08b4a076373cd94b9640e
#
_cell.length_a   1.000
_cell.length_b   1.000
_cell.length_c   1.000
_cell.angle_alpha   90.00
_cell.angle_beta   90.00
_cell.angle_gamma   90.00
#
_symmetry.space_group_name_H-M   'P 1'
#
loop_
_entity.id
_entity.type
_entity.pdbx_description
1 polymer ?
#
loop_
_entity_poly.entity_id
_entity_poly.type
_entity_poly.pdbx_seq_one_letter_code
_entity_poly.pdbx_strand_id
1 'polypeptide(L)'
;ASHIALRDIRIGIDSVMTCGRDMNAVIREFSMYDRSGLTVTSLTGRLFADSAVIRVPYLQLKTPHSEMNLTAQTYWKLVDIPTTGQLSARFNANIGKQDVLLFAGGLPETFKEAYPFRPLVIHAGTEGNLKQMQISRFTAELPGAFSLSGGGELWNLTDSLKRSGGLDFEMQTQDLNFLTGLTGVTPDGSIVVPDSMNLVARLGLDGPQCNALLKVQEGKGSLNLDAAYNLSTEVYHADLAIDALQLHHFLPKDSVYALTAHVAAKGRGVDMTSRQTTALVETKLDKLQYARWNLSGVNLNAELKSAVASVRLTSDNELLKMQSEADLRLDRKYMDGRLNMKVEELDLYNLGIASEPLEHPVAFNLGAEARRDSIKLRMDAGDMDLQFRARSTLEELLGQSDKFVAILTKQIEERRLDHAALRQVLPSAGMKLTAGQANPVSYFLKTKNIRFNDFTLRFGSTPARGINGRTAVHGLRVDSLQLDTVFFAVKQDTSRMMLQSGVINGPKNPQFVFRSTLTGEIRSEDAELTVNYVDGKGQTGVLFGVNARPLTEGHGKGNGVLLNLTPAEPVIAYRKFHFVDNSNWIYLHNNMRVYANIDMD
;
A
#
# COMPACT_ATOMS: atom_id res chain seq x y z
N ALA A 1 -24.53 -24.43 4.04
CA ALA A 1 -25.69 -25.11 3.44
C ALA A 1 -26.58 -24.02 2.85
N SER A 2 -26.72 -23.98 1.53
CA SER A 2 -27.66 -23.09 0.83
C SER A 2 -29.07 -23.64 1.07
N HIS A 3 -29.92 -22.93 1.80
CA HIS A 3 -31.32 -23.24 1.95
C HIS A 3 -32.09 -22.71 0.73
N ILE A 4 -32.59 -23.61 -0.11
CA ILE A 4 -33.50 -23.28 -1.21
C ILE A 4 -34.89 -23.13 -0.61
N ALA A 5 -35.52 -21.97 -0.75
CA ALA A 5 -36.88 -21.70 -0.27
C ALA A 5 -37.73 -21.18 -1.42
N LEU A 6 -38.41 -22.11 -2.10
CA LEU A 6 -39.25 -21.82 -3.24
C LEU A 6 -40.67 -21.41 -2.80
N ARG A 7 -41.23 -20.38 -3.45
CA ARG A 7 -42.61 -19.87 -3.27
C ARG A 7 -43.28 -19.67 -4.62
N ASP A 8 -44.58 -19.60 -4.60
CA ASP A 8 -45.43 -19.30 -5.75
C ASP A 8 -45.16 -20.21 -6.96
N ILE A 9 -44.94 -21.49 -6.67
CA ILE A 9 -44.65 -22.48 -7.71
C ILE A 9 -45.92 -22.76 -8.51
N ARG A 10 -45.85 -22.54 -9.82
CA ARG A 10 -46.88 -23.00 -10.78
C ARG A 10 -46.22 -23.94 -11.76
N ILE A 11 -46.87 -25.09 -11.98
CA ILE A 11 -46.39 -26.10 -12.92
C ILE A 11 -47.53 -26.52 -13.81
N GLY A 12 -47.37 -26.27 -15.10
CA GLY A 12 -48.27 -26.76 -16.15
C GLY A 12 -47.52 -27.73 -17.06
N ILE A 13 -47.90 -28.98 -17.06
CA ILE A 13 -47.35 -30.00 -17.95
C ILE A 13 -48.47 -30.51 -18.82
N ASP A 14 -48.29 -30.46 -20.14
CA ASP A 14 -49.32 -30.92 -21.08
C ASP A 14 -49.40 -32.42 -21.19
N SER A 15 -48.22 -33.07 -21.26
CA SER A 15 -48.13 -34.53 -21.36
C SER A 15 -46.83 -35.03 -20.78
N VAL A 16 -46.90 -36.07 -20.00
CA VAL A 16 -45.74 -36.87 -19.62
C VAL A 16 -46.03 -38.29 -20.01
N MET A 17 -45.27 -38.82 -20.94
CA MET A 17 -45.31 -40.22 -21.33
C MET A 17 -43.91 -40.79 -21.13
N THR A 18 -43.80 -41.88 -20.39
CA THR A 18 -42.55 -42.61 -20.18
C THR A 18 -42.78 -44.09 -20.36
N CYS A 19 -42.00 -44.73 -21.22
CA CYS A 19 -42.00 -46.18 -21.42
C CYS A 19 -40.58 -46.66 -21.70
N GLY A 20 -39.89 -47.16 -20.67
CA GLY A 20 -38.48 -47.47 -20.77
C GLY A 20 -37.61 -46.21 -21.04
N ARG A 21 -36.94 -46.14 -22.18
CA ARG A 21 -36.17 -44.98 -22.63
C ARG A 21 -36.98 -43.99 -23.46
N ASP A 22 -38.19 -44.36 -23.83
CA ASP A 22 -39.06 -43.44 -24.57
C ASP A 22 -39.71 -42.46 -23.59
N MET A 23 -39.47 -41.18 -23.83
CA MET A 23 -39.99 -40.08 -23.02
C MET A 23 -40.52 -38.95 -23.90
N ASN A 24 -41.67 -38.42 -23.52
CA ASN A 24 -42.16 -37.17 -24.07
C ASN A 24 -42.73 -36.34 -22.93
N ALA A 25 -42.13 -35.17 -22.71
CA ALA A 25 -42.59 -34.23 -21.71
C ALA A 25 -42.66 -32.83 -22.30
N VAL A 26 -43.79 -32.17 -22.13
CA VAL A 26 -44.01 -30.80 -22.58
C VAL A 26 -44.31 -29.95 -21.37
N ILE A 27 -43.38 -29.09 -21.02
CA ILE A 27 -43.56 -28.09 -19.99
C ILE A 27 -44.23 -26.88 -20.67
N ARG A 28 -45.49 -26.65 -20.32
CA ARG A 28 -46.26 -25.52 -20.84
C ARG A 28 -45.95 -24.25 -20.05
N GLU A 29 -45.80 -24.41 -18.73
CA GLU A 29 -45.53 -23.33 -17.81
C GLU A 29 -44.86 -23.87 -16.56
N PHE A 30 -43.74 -23.25 -16.17
CA PHE A 30 -43.19 -23.40 -14.83
C PHE A 30 -42.78 -22.01 -14.37
N SER A 31 -43.25 -21.59 -13.21
CA SER A 31 -42.83 -20.34 -12.59
C SER A 31 -42.55 -20.55 -11.12
N MET A 32 -41.61 -19.81 -10.58
CA MET A 32 -41.26 -19.86 -9.16
C MET A 32 -40.58 -18.56 -8.71
N TYR A 33 -40.65 -18.35 -7.41
CA TYR A 33 -39.86 -17.33 -6.72
C TYR A 33 -39.00 -18.03 -5.68
N ASP A 34 -37.70 -17.72 -5.67
CA ASP A 34 -36.77 -18.16 -4.61
C ASP A 34 -36.39 -16.99 -3.70
N ARG A 35 -36.22 -17.28 -2.39
CA ARG A 35 -35.85 -16.30 -1.39
C ARG A 35 -34.51 -15.59 -1.68
N SER A 36 -33.64 -16.17 -2.50
CA SER A 36 -32.40 -15.54 -2.99
C SER A 36 -32.65 -14.34 -3.92
N GLY A 37 -33.90 -14.12 -4.35
CA GLY A 37 -34.28 -13.10 -5.33
C GLY A 37 -34.46 -13.64 -6.75
N LEU A 38 -34.09 -14.90 -7.01
CA LEU A 38 -34.31 -15.51 -8.32
C LEU A 38 -35.81 -15.69 -8.58
N THR A 39 -36.30 -15.06 -9.62
CA THR A 39 -37.69 -15.17 -10.07
C THR A 39 -37.71 -15.79 -11.45
N VAL A 40 -38.25 -16.98 -11.58
CA VAL A 40 -38.56 -17.58 -12.88
C VAL A 40 -39.98 -17.20 -13.23
N THR A 41 -40.15 -16.33 -14.22
CA THR A 41 -41.49 -15.94 -14.69
C THR A 41 -42.11 -16.98 -15.60
N SER A 42 -41.28 -17.65 -16.39
CA SER A 42 -41.72 -18.72 -17.28
C SER A 42 -40.55 -19.65 -17.63
N LEU A 43 -40.75 -20.92 -17.49
CA LEU A 43 -39.93 -21.95 -18.12
C LEU A 43 -40.88 -22.80 -18.99
N THR A 44 -40.61 -22.81 -20.29
CA THR A 44 -41.33 -23.59 -21.27
C THR A 44 -40.36 -24.47 -22.03
N GLY A 45 -40.79 -25.69 -22.39
CA GLY A 45 -39.86 -26.55 -23.10
C GLY A 45 -40.48 -27.88 -23.49
N ARG A 46 -39.75 -28.60 -24.30
CA ARG A 46 -40.08 -29.97 -24.71
C ARG A 46 -38.84 -30.85 -24.56
N LEU A 47 -39.03 -31.96 -23.87
CA LEU A 47 -38.10 -33.06 -23.81
C LEU A 47 -38.71 -34.24 -24.56
N PHE A 48 -37.99 -34.74 -25.52
CA PHE A 48 -38.31 -35.95 -26.26
C PHE A 48 -37.13 -36.91 -26.18
N ALA A 49 -37.42 -38.16 -25.88
CA ALA A 49 -36.41 -39.21 -25.96
C ALA A 49 -37.03 -40.47 -26.57
N ASP A 50 -36.25 -41.19 -27.33
CA ASP A 50 -36.54 -42.52 -27.85
C ASP A 50 -35.47 -43.51 -27.34
N SER A 51 -35.50 -44.74 -27.83
CA SER A 51 -34.52 -45.76 -27.43
C SER A 51 -33.04 -45.41 -27.69
N ALA A 52 -32.75 -44.41 -28.54
CA ALA A 52 -31.41 -44.03 -28.97
C ALA A 52 -31.04 -42.62 -28.58
N VAL A 53 -31.95 -41.64 -28.67
CA VAL A 53 -31.66 -40.22 -28.67
C VAL A 53 -32.52 -39.47 -27.64
N ILE A 54 -31.94 -38.50 -26.99
CA ILE A 54 -32.61 -37.50 -26.14
C ILE A 54 -32.55 -36.18 -26.89
N ARG A 55 -33.65 -35.50 -27.05
CA ARG A 55 -33.76 -34.19 -27.71
C ARG A 55 -34.49 -33.19 -26.81
N VAL A 56 -33.92 -32.02 -26.72
CA VAL A 56 -34.54 -30.81 -26.18
C VAL A 56 -34.70 -29.85 -27.34
N PRO A 57 -35.80 -29.94 -28.15
CA PRO A 57 -36.00 -29.10 -29.33
C PRO A 57 -36.00 -27.60 -28.98
N TYR A 58 -36.52 -27.29 -27.79
CA TYR A 58 -36.44 -25.96 -27.20
C TYR A 58 -36.65 -26.09 -25.69
N LEU A 59 -35.90 -25.24 -24.97
CA LEU A 59 -36.11 -24.95 -23.55
C LEU A 59 -35.88 -23.43 -23.40
N GLN A 60 -36.95 -22.72 -23.03
CA GLN A 60 -36.90 -21.27 -22.84
C GLN A 60 -37.15 -20.96 -21.38
N LEU A 61 -36.20 -20.25 -20.77
CA LEU A 61 -36.30 -19.71 -19.43
C LEU A 61 -36.41 -18.18 -19.52
N LYS A 62 -37.41 -17.64 -18.83
CA LYS A 62 -37.58 -16.18 -18.66
C LYS A 62 -37.58 -15.81 -17.18
N THR A 63 -36.90 -14.74 -16.89
CA THR A 63 -36.97 -14.00 -15.63
C THR A 63 -37.58 -12.62 -15.93
N PRO A 64 -37.83 -11.77 -14.95
CA PRO A 64 -38.24 -10.38 -15.24
C PRO A 64 -37.19 -9.60 -16.05
N HIS A 65 -35.92 -10.02 -16.05
CA HIS A 65 -34.80 -9.26 -16.63
C HIS A 65 -34.00 -10.03 -17.68
N SER A 66 -34.25 -11.34 -17.83
CA SER A 66 -33.46 -12.19 -18.73
C SER A 66 -34.32 -13.17 -19.53
N GLU A 67 -33.79 -13.54 -20.70
CA GLU A 67 -34.32 -14.61 -21.51
C GLU A 67 -33.19 -15.54 -21.97
N MET A 68 -33.37 -16.84 -21.78
CA MET A 68 -32.39 -17.86 -22.12
C MET A 68 -33.06 -18.97 -22.93
N ASN A 69 -32.43 -19.39 -24.01
CA ASN A 69 -32.93 -20.42 -24.91
C ASN A 69 -31.85 -21.49 -25.06
N LEU A 70 -32.23 -22.75 -24.83
CA LEU A 70 -31.39 -23.93 -25.02
C LEU A 70 -32.04 -24.89 -26.02
N THR A 71 -31.25 -25.32 -26.99
CA THR A 71 -31.58 -26.49 -27.82
C THR A 71 -30.46 -27.51 -27.63
N ALA A 72 -30.85 -28.79 -27.45
CA ALA A 72 -29.86 -29.84 -27.26
C ALA A 72 -30.33 -31.16 -27.83
N GLN A 73 -29.39 -31.94 -28.32
CA GLN A 73 -29.58 -33.32 -28.72
C GLN A 73 -28.42 -34.16 -28.23
N THR A 74 -28.69 -35.30 -27.65
CA THR A 74 -27.67 -36.24 -27.23
C THR A 74 -28.16 -37.70 -27.40
N TYR A 75 -27.20 -38.63 -27.36
CA TYR A 75 -27.50 -40.06 -27.41
C TYR A 75 -27.46 -40.66 -25.99
N TRP A 76 -28.31 -41.64 -25.70
CA TRP A 76 -28.29 -42.39 -24.42
C TRP A 76 -26.90 -42.94 -24.11
N LYS A 77 -26.15 -43.35 -25.17
CA LYS A 77 -24.76 -43.81 -25.02
C LYS A 77 -23.85 -42.77 -24.33
N LEU A 78 -24.10 -41.49 -24.53
CA LEU A 78 -23.32 -40.43 -23.86
C LEU A 78 -23.72 -40.29 -22.38
N VAL A 79 -24.99 -40.49 -22.05
CA VAL A 79 -25.48 -40.52 -20.66
C VAL A 79 -24.92 -41.72 -19.90
N ASP A 80 -24.91 -42.88 -20.55
CA ASP A 80 -24.38 -44.11 -19.96
C ASP A 80 -22.83 -44.06 -19.83
N ILE A 81 -22.14 -43.58 -20.87
CA ILE A 81 -20.68 -43.49 -20.94
C ILE A 81 -20.29 -42.13 -21.57
N PRO A 82 -19.92 -41.13 -20.78
CA PRO A 82 -19.69 -39.75 -21.25
C PRO A 82 -18.61 -39.55 -22.33
N THR A 83 -17.80 -40.57 -22.61
CA THR A 83 -16.79 -40.59 -23.67
C THR A 83 -17.28 -41.20 -24.99
N THR A 84 -18.52 -41.66 -25.04
CA THR A 84 -19.15 -42.26 -26.21
C THR A 84 -20.45 -41.52 -26.58
N GLY A 85 -20.94 -41.73 -27.80
CA GLY A 85 -22.09 -40.97 -28.28
C GLY A 85 -21.71 -39.55 -28.73
N GLN A 86 -22.73 -38.70 -28.85
CA GLN A 86 -22.56 -37.32 -29.34
C GLN A 86 -23.56 -36.39 -28.64
N LEU A 87 -23.12 -35.22 -28.24
CA LEU A 87 -23.93 -34.08 -27.81
C LEU A 87 -23.84 -33.01 -28.89
N SER A 88 -24.96 -32.37 -29.21
CA SER A 88 -24.98 -31.07 -29.88
C SER A 88 -25.89 -30.17 -29.04
N ALA A 89 -25.37 -29.03 -28.63
CA ALA A 89 -26.09 -28.06 -27.84
C ALA A 89 -25.84 -26.62 -28.32
N ARG A 90 -26.92 -25.84 -28.31
CA ARG A 90 -26.85 -24.37 -28.59
C ARG A 90 -27.54 -23.64 -27.46
N PHE A 91 -26.85 -22.65 -26.92
CA PHE A 91 -27.34 -21.81 -25.85
C PHE A 91 -27.31 -20.36 -26.31
N ASN A 92 -28.43 -19.65 -26.16
CA ASN A 92 -28.53 -18.22 -26.41
C ASN A 92 -29.17 -17.58 -25.19
N ALA A 93 -28.54 -16.54 -24.67
CA ALA A 93 -29.02 -15.84 -23.49
C ALA A 93 -28.91 -14.34 -23.66
N ASN A 94 -29.90 -13.65 -23.09
CA ASN A 94 -29.92 -12.21 -22.95
C ASN A 94 -30.17 -11.93 -21.46
N ILE A 95 -29.11 -11.62 -20.70
CA ILE A 95 -29.10 -11.62 -19.23
C ILE A 95 -29.05 -10.18 -18.72
N GLY A 96 -30.11 -9.73 -18.05
CA GLY A 96 -30.17 -8.41 -17.45
C GLY A 96 -29.28 -8.25 -16.22
N LYS A 97 -28.89 -7.00 -15.91
CA LYS A 97 -28.03 -6.63 -14.77
C LYS A 97 -28.44 -7.32 -13.47
N GLN A 98 -29.72 -7.32 -13.14
CA GLN A 98 -30.23 -7.85 -11.88
C GLN A 98 -29.91 -9.35 -11.73
N ASP A 99 -30.09 -10.11 -12.81
CA ASP A 99 -29.82 -11.55 -12.78
C ASP A 99 -28.30 -11.83 -12.81
N VAL A 100 -27.50 -11.03 -13.54
CA VAL A 100 -26.03 -11.13 -13.46
C VAL A 100 -25.57 -10.92 -12.03
N LEU A 101 -26.06 -9.87 -11.37
CA LEU A 101 -25.65 -9.51 -10.00
C LEU A 101 -26.16 -10.50 -8.94
N LEU A 102 -27.26 -11.20 -9.19
CA LEU A 102 -27.75 -12.26 -8.32
C LEU A 102 -26.72 -13.39 -8.17
N PHE A 103 -26.09 -13.79 -9.28
CA PHE A 103 -25.01 -14.78 -9.27
C PHE A 103 -23.66 -14.22 -8.81
N ALA A 104 -23.51 -12.90 -8.86
CA ALA A 104 -22.31 -12.16 -8.42
C ALA A 104 -22.38 -11.70 -6.95
N GLY A 105 -23.18 -12.39 -6.10
CA GLY A 105 -23.47 -11.96 -4.72
C GLY A 105 -22.26 -11.74 -3.80
N GLY A 106 -21.12 -12.40 -4.08
CA GLY A 106 -19.86 -12.21 -3.35
C GLY A 106 -18.99 -11.02 -3.80
N LEU A 107 -19.40 -10.28 -4.84
CA LEU A 107 -18.62 -9.15 -5.35
C LEU A 107 -18.94 -7.85 -4.58
N PRO A 108 -17.96 -6.89 -4.53
CA PRO A 108 -18.14 -5.61 -3.87
C PRO A 108 -19.36 -4.82 -4.38
N GLU A 109 -19.99 -4.06 -3.50
CA GLU A 109 -21.13 -3.19 -3.89
C GLU A 109 -20.72 -2.15 -4.93
N THR A 110 -19.49 -1.63 -4.84
CA THR A 110 -18.92 -0.70 -5.83
C THR A 110 -18.94 -1.27 -7.27
N PHE A 111 -18.66 -2.56 -7.42
CA PHE A 111 -18.79 -3.24 -8.70
C PHE A 111 -20.26 -3.37 -9.13
N LYS A 112 -21.14 -3.77 -8.22
CA LYS A 112 -22.57 -3.95 -8.52
C LYS A 112 -23.25 -2.64 -8.96
N GLU A 113 -22.89 -1.55 -8.31
CA GLU A 113 -23.38 -0.22 -8.67
C GLU A 113 -22.88 0.21 -10.06
N ALA A 114 -21.58 0.01 -10.32
CA ALA A 114 -20.94 0.41 -11.57
C ALA A 114 -21.29 -0.49 -12.77
N TYR A 115 -21.78 -1.72 -12.55
CA TYR A 115 -22.11 -2.65 -13.65
C TYR A 115 -23.17 -2.05 -14.59
N PRO A 116 -22.97 -2.10 -15.93
CA PRO A 116 -23.88 -1.52 -16.90
C PRO A 116 -25.31 -2.07 -16.83
N PHE A 117 -26.30 -1.23 -17.16
CA PHE A 117 -27.71 -1.65 -17.22
C PHE A 117 -28.06 -2.46 -18.47
N ARG A 118 -27.19 -2.47 -19.47
CA ARG A 118 -27.39 -3.20 -20.72
C ARG A 118 -27.28 -4.70 -20.46
N PRO A 119 -28.09 -5.52 -21.15
CA PRO A 119 -28.04 -6.97 -20.94
C PRO A 119 -26.77 -7.57 -21.55
N LEU A 120 -26.24 -8.60 -20.87
CA LEU A 120 -25.19 -9.44 -21.37
C LEU A 120 -25.79 -10.47 -22.36
N VAL A 121 -25.36 -10.41 -23.60
CA VAL A 121 -25.79 -11.32 -24.68
C VAL A 121 -24.76 -12.43 -24.83
N ILE A 122 -25.19 -13.69 -24.73
CA ILE A 122 -24.33 -14.86 -24.85
C ILE A 122 -24.87 -15.79 -25.93
N HIS A 123 -23.99 -16.23 -26.83
CA HIS A 123 -24.25 -17.33 -27.76
C HIS A 123 -23.16 -18.37 -27.61
N ALA A 124 -23.54 -19.63 -27.38
CA ALA A 124 -22.62 -20.73 -27.26
C ALA A 124 -23.11 -21.95 -28.04
N GLY A 125 -22.19 -22.63 -28.73
CA GLY A 125 -22.45 -23.86 -29.43
C GLY A 125 -21.37 -24.90 -29.11
N THR A 126 -21.77 -26.13 -28.81
CA THR A 126 -20.86 -27.24 -28.58
C THR A 126 -21.33 -28.49 -29.23
N GLU A 127 -20.38 -29.28 -29.73
CA GLU A 127 -20.61 -30.59 -30.34
C GLU A 127 -19.57 -31.60 -29.87
N GLY A 128 -19.95 -32.88 -29.74
CA GLY A 128 -19.06 -33.96 -29.39
C GLY A 128 -19.39 -34.70 -28.10
N ASN A 129 -18.36 -35.12 -27.38
CA ASN A 129 -18.43 -35.81 -26.09
C ASN A 129 -17.17 -35.54 -25.26
N LEU A 130 -17.04 -36.11 -24.06
CA LEU A 130 -15.87 -35.86 -23.22
C LEU A 130 -14.55 -36.47 -23.74
N LYS A 131 -14.61 -37.30 -24.80
CA LYS A 131 -13.41 -37.76 -25.52
C LYS A 131 -12.98 -36.76 -26.58
N GLN A 132 -13.92 -36.09 -27.23
CA GLN A 132 -13.68 -35.02 -28.21
C GLN A 132 -14.85 -34.07 -28.19
N MET A 133 -14.60 -32.83 -27.73
CA MET A 133 -15.58 -31.76 -27.62
C MET A 133 -15.10 -30.57 -28.43
N GLN A 134 -15.95 -30.10 -29.32
CA GLN A 134 -15.75 -28.90 -30.09
C GLN A 134 -16.66 -27.78 -29.57
N ILE A 135 -16.08 -26.65 -29.25
CA ILE A 135 -16.78 -25.39 -28.99
C ILE A 135 -16.77 -24.63 -30.30
N SER A 136 -17.85 -24.77 -31.05
CA SER A 136 -17.92 -24.27 -32.44
C SER A 136 -18.09 -22.75 -32.51
N ARG A 137 -18.73 -22.18 -31.49
CA ARG A 137 -18.94 -20.73 -31.36
C ARG A 137 -19.21 -20.37 -29.92
N PHE A 138 -18.45 -19.43 -29.40
CA PHE A 138 -18.75 -18.74 -28.17
C PHE A 138 -18.67 -17.24 -28.42
N THR A 139 -19.74 -16.50 -28.13
CA THR A 139 -19.70 -15.04 -28.12
C THR A 139 -20.38 -14.54 -26.86
N ALA A 140 -19.78 -13.51 -26.24
CA ALA A 140 -20.36 -12.78 -25.13
C ALA A 140 -20.20 -11.30 -25.40
N GLU A 141 -21.30 -10.58 -25.41
CA GLU A 141 -21.31 -9.14 -25.70
C GLU A 141 -22.05 -8.40 -24.58
N LEU A 142 -21.38 -7.44 -23.97
CA LEU A 142 -22.00 -6.44 -23.11
C LEU A 142 -21.96 -5.12 -23.89
N PRO A 143 -23.07 -4.71 -24.51
CA PRO A 143 -23.07 -3.57 -25.42
C PRO A 143 -22.53 -2.30 -24.78
N GLY A 144 -21.54 -1.66 -25.41
CA GLY A 144 -20.85 -0.49 -24.90
C GLY A 144 -19.78 -0.77 -23.85
N ALA A 145 -19.52 -2.07 -23.53
CA ALA A 145 -18.44 -2.47 -22.64
C ALA A 145 -17.44 -3.38 -23.34
N PHE A 146 -17.87 -4.50 -23.88
CA PHE A 146 -16.99 -5.43 -24.59
C PHE A 146 -17.74 -6.33 -25.56
N SER A 147 -17.00 -6.86 -26.52
CA SER A 147 -17.38 -8.00 -27.37
C SER A 147 -16.28 -9.05 -27.29
N LEU A 148 -16.65 -10.26 -26.89
CA LEU A 148 -15.78 -11.42 -26.77
C LEU A 148 -16.26 -12.51 -27.73
N SER A 149 -15.37 -13.09 -28.49
CA SER A 149 -15.62 -14.27 -29.32
C SER A 149 -14.54 -15.32 -29.11
N GLY A 150 -14.89 -16.59 -29.30
CA GLY A 150 -13.92 -17.67 -29.15
C GLY A 150 -14.47 -19.02 -29.55
N GLY A 151 -13.60 -20.02 -29.49
CA GLY A 151 -13.91 -21.40 -29.78
C GLY A 151 -12.68 -22.29 -29.68
N GLY A 152 -12.84 -23.56 -29.98
CA GLY A 152 -11.72 -24.50 -29.99
C GLY A 152 -12.14 -25.94 -29.77
N GLU A 153 -11.16 -26.80 -29.55
CA GLU A 153 -11.36 -28.22 -29.37
C GLU A 153 -10.68 -28.74 -28.11
N LEU A 154 -11.36 -29.62 -27.42
CA LEU A 154 -10.86 -30.27 -26.21
C LEU A 154 -11.01 -31.79 -26.33
N TRP A 155 -9.99 -32.52 -25.90
CA TRP A 155 -9.87 -33.95 -26.06
C TRP A 155 -9.64 -34.63 -24.70
N ASN A 156 -10.23 -35.85 -24.53
CA ASN A 156 -10.02 -36.74 -23.38
C ASN A 156 -10.21 -36.06 -22.03
N LEU A 157 -11.25 -35.24 -21.86
CA LEU A 157 -11.50 -34.43 -20.67
C LEU A 157 -11.59 -35.21 -19.37
N THR A 158 -11.95 -36.52 -19.43
CA THR A 158 -12.04 -37.40 -18.27
C THR A 158 -10.71 -38.01 -17.83
N ASP A 159 -9.67 -37.91 -18.66
CA ASP A 159 -8.34 -38.45 -18.35
C ASP A 159 -7.35 -37.31 -18.09
N SER A 160 -7.04 -37.06 -16.84
CA SER A 160 -6.16 -35.95 -16.42
C SER A 160 -4.73 -36.03 -17.01
N LEU A 161 -4.32 -37.19 -17.49
CA LEU A 161 -2.99 -37.39 -18.11
C LEU A 161 -3.01 -37.29 -19.63
N LYS A 162 -4.17 -37.46 -20.28
CA LYS A 162 -4.30 -37.49 -21.74
C LYS A 162 -5.17 -36.37 -22.30
N ARG A 163 -5.77 -35.56 -21.42
CA ARG A 163 -6.58 -34.42 -21.87
C ARG A 163 -5.69 -33.47 -22.68
N SER A 164 -6.23 -32.94 -23.76
CA SER A 164 -5.51 -32.03 -24.64
C SER A 164 -6.48 -31.09 -25.33
N GLY A 165 -5.95 -30.07 -25.99
CA GLY A 165 -6.73 -29.14 -26.79
C GLY A 165 -6.41 -27.69 -26.53
N GLY A 166 -7.18 -26.81 -27.14
CA GLY A 166 -7.01 -25.38 -27.01
C GLY A 166 -8.29 -24.61 -27.27
N LEU A 167 -8.36 -23.44 -26.64
CA LEU A 167 -9.41 -22.45 -26.82
C LEU A 167 -8.76 -21.13 -27.19
N ASP A 168 -9.22 -20.56 -28.29
CA ASP A 168 -8.82 -19.21 -28.76
C ASP A 168 -9.95 -18.22 -28.45
N PHE A 169 -9.58 -17.05 -27.93
CA PHE A 169 -10.50 -15.96 -27.63
C PHE A 169 -9.96 -14.64 -28.18
N GLU A 170 -10.88 -13.85 -28.70
CA GLU A 170 -10.63 -12.47 -29.10
C GLU A 170 -11.63 -11.56 -28.42
N MET A 171 -11.15 -10.48 -27.81
CA MET A 171 -11.99 -9.51 -27.11
C MET A 171 -11.63 -8.10 -27.55
N GLN A 172 -12.66 -7.34 -27.86
CA GLN A 172 -12.57 -5.91 -28.09
C GLN A 172 -13.30 -5.19 -26.95
N THR A 173 -12.63 -4.21 -26.34
CA THR A 173 -13.18 -3.46 -25.23
C THR A 173 -13.66 -2.08 -25.69
N GLN A 174 -14.66 -1.56 -24.99
CA GLN A 174 -15.09 -0.16 -25.09
C GLN A 174 -14.98 0.50 -23.71
N ASP A 175 -15.91 0.26 -22.81
CA ASP A 175 -15.87 0.79 -21.45
C ASP A 175 -15.91 -0.35 -20.42
N LEU A 176 -14.76 -0.67 -19.86
CA LEU A 176 -14.59 -1.65 -18.79
C LEU A 176 -14.42 -1.01 -17.40
N ASN A 177 -14.70 0.28 -17.25
CA ASN A 177 -14.44 1.00 -15.99
C ASN A 177 -15.24 0.45 -14.80
N PHE A 178 -16.37 -0.24 -15.04
CA PHE A 178 -17.08 -0.95 -13.97
C PHE A 178 -16.25 -2.03 -13.27
N LEU A 179 -15.22 -2.59 -13.93
CA LEU A 179 -14.30 -3.56 -13.34
C LEU A 179 -13.43 -2.94 -12.22
N THR A 180 -13.20 -1.62 -12.25
CA THR A 180 -12.45 -0.95 -11.18
C THR A 180 -13.16 -1.06 -9.84
N GLY A 181 -14.49 -1.23 -9.84
CA GLY A 181 -15.27 -1.51 -8.65
C GLY A 181 -14.93 -2.83 -7.93
N LEU A 182 -14.21 -3.76 -8.59
CA LEU A 182 -13.71 -5.00 -7.96
C LEU A 182 -12.66 -4.73 -6.89
N THR A 183 -12.01 -3.57 -6.90
CA THR A 183 -11.06 -3.17 -5.86
C THR A 183 -11.72 -2.91 -4.50
N GLY A 184 -13.05 -2.82 -4.44
CA GLY A 184 -13.81 -2.44 -3.25
C GLY A 184 -13.73 -0.96 -2.89
N VAL A 185 -13.01 -0.17 -3.68
CA VAL A 185 -12.91 1.29 -3.52
C VAL A 185 -13.87 1.96 -4.50
N THR A 186 -14.57 2.99 -4.06
CA THR A 186 -15.43 3.78 -4.97
C THR A 186 -14.59 4.35 -6.10
N PRO A 187 -14.97 4.12 -7.37
CA PRO A 187 -14.23 4.64 -8.51
C PRO A 187 -14.15 6.16 -8.46
N ASP A 188 -12.97 6.70 -8.23
CA ASP A 188 -12.71 8.14 -8.21
C ASP A 188 -12.03 8.63 -9.49
N GLY A 189 -11.85 7.74 -10.47
CA GLY A 189 -11.14 7.99 -11.72
C GLY A 189 -9.61 8.05 -11.56
N SER A 190 -9.05 7.56 -10.43
CA SER A 190 -7.60 7.40 -10.30
C SER A 190 -7.10 6.15 -11.04
N ILE A 191 -7.93 5.12 -11.12
CA ILE A 191 -7.70 3.92 -11.93
C ILE A 191 -8.81 3.83 -12.98
N VAL A 192 -8.43 3.71 -14.22
CA VAL A 192 -9.33 3.64 -15.38
C VAL A 192 -8.90 2.46 -16.24
N VAL A 193 -9.86 1.76 -16.83
CA VAL A 193 -9.59 0.78 -17.89
C VAL A 193 -9.72 1.50 -19.23
N PRO A 194 -8.66 1.60 -20.03
CA PRO A 194 -8.70 2.30 -21.30
C PRO A 194 -9.74 1.73 -22.25
N ASP A 195 -10.36 2.60 -23.01
CA ASP A 195 -11.25 2.20 -24.09
C ASP A 195 -10.47 1.60 -25.27
N SER A 196 -11.14 0.80 -26.07
CA SER A 196 -10.61 0.32 -27.37
C SER A 196 -9.33 -0.54 -27.26
N MET A 197 -9.22 -1.38 -26.22
CA MET A 197 -8.19 -2.41 -26.18
C MET A 197 -8.63 -3.64 -26.98
N ASN A 198 -7.64 -4.28 -27.63
CA ASN A 198 -7.80 -5.57 -28.27
C ASN A 198 -7.03 -6.62 -27.45
N LEU A 199 -7.71 -7.70 -27.08
CA LEU A 199 -7.13 -8.82 -26.37
C LEU A 199 -7.28 -10.08 -27.24
N VAL A 200 -6.19 -10.83 -27.38
CA VAL A 200 -6.18 -12.16 -27.97
C VAL A 200 -5.60 -13.12 -26.97
N ALA A 201 -6.38 -14.15 -26.62
CA ALA A 201 -5.95 -15.17 -25.65
C ALA A 201 -6.03 -16.55 -26.29
N ARG A 202 -5.01 -17.36 -26.08
CA ARG A 202 -5.00 -18.78 -26.39
C ARG A 202 -4.72 -19.57 -25.13
N LEU A 203 -5.65 -20.43 -24.78
CA LEU A 203 -5.54 -21.36 -23.65
C LEU A 203 -5.29 -22.76 -24.19
N GLY A 204 -4.23 -23.41 -23.73
CA GLY A 204 -3.86 -24.77 -24.14
C GLY A 204 -3.90 -25.74 -22.95
N LEU A 205 -4.22 -27.00 -23.24
CA LEU A 205 -4.23 -28.07 -22.28
C LEU A 205 -3.46 -29.27 -22.87
N ASP A 206 -2.49 -29.81 -22.13
CA ASP A 206 -1.72 -30.99 -22.50
C ASP A 206 -1.43 -31.85 -21.25
N GLY A 207 -2.21 -32.88 -21.03
CA GLY A 207 -2.22 -33.63 -19.79
C GLY A 207 -2.46 -32.71 -18.57
N PRO A 208 -1.57 -32.73 -17.60
CA PRO A 208 -1.64 -31.82 -16.46
C PRO A 208 -1.15 -30.38 -16.78
N GLN A 209 -0.57 -30.15 -17.94
CA GLN A 209 -0.02 -28.87 -18.35
C GLN A 209 -1.11 -27.94 -18.89
N CYS A 210 -1.23 -26.75 -18.31
CA CYS A 210 -2.04 -25.65 -18.81
C CYS A 210 -1.13 -24.57 -19.35
N ASN A 211 -1.39 -24.09 -20.57
CA ASN A 211 -0.65 -23.01 -21.22
C ASN A 211 -1.58 -21.85 -21.49
N ALA A 212 -1.08 -20.61 -21.38
CA ALA A 212 -1.82 -19.40 -21.67
C ALA A 212 -0.94 -18.41 -22.42
N LEU A 213 -1.38 -18.02 -23.61
CA LEU A 213 -0.82 -16.91 -24.36
C LEU A 213 -1.84 -15.77 -24.33
N LEU A 214 -1.42 -14.60 -23.89
CA LEU A 214 -2.27 -13.41 -23.89
C LEU A 214 -1.53 -12.26 -24.56
N LYS A 215 -2.20 -11.64 -25.52
CA LYS A 215 -1.74 -10.40 -26.15
C LYS A 215 -2.78 -9.31 -25.91
N VAL A 216 -2.34 -8.20 -25.38
CA VAL A 216 -3.16 -7.00 -25.19
C VAL A 216 -2.53 -5.88 -25.99
N GLN A 217 -3.32 -5.21 -26.79
CA GLN A 217 -2.94 -4.04 -27.56
C GLN A 217 -3.78 -2.84 -27.07
N GLU A 218 -3.08 -1.80 -26.63
CA GLU A 218 -3.67 -0.52 -26.23
C GLU A 218 -2.97 0.60 -27.00
N GLY A 219 -3.63 1.20 -27.98
CA GLY A 219 -3.00 2.17 -28.87
C GLY A 219 -1.75 1.64 -29.55
N LYS A 220 -0.59 2.25 -29.25
CA LYS A 220 0.73 1.78 -29.71
C LYS A 220 1.42 0.85 -28.71
N GLY A 221 0.87 0.76 -27.48
CA GLY A 221 1.41 -0.08 -26.42
C GLY A 221 0.93 -1.51 -26.53
N SER A 222 1.76 -2.46 -26.11
CA SER A 222 1.41 -3.88 -26.08
C SER A 222 1.88 -4.57 -24.81
N LEU A 223 1.14 -5.62 -24.44
CA LEU A 223 1.48 -6.55 -23.40
C LEU A 223 1.37 -7.97 -23.98
N ASN A 224 2.41 -8.76 -23.84
CA ASN A 224 2.44 -10.15 -24.28
C ASN A 224 2.81 -11.02 -23.07
N LEU A 225 1.94 -11.97 -22.74
CA LEU A 225 2.15 -12.93 -21.67
C LEU A 225 2.22 -14.34 -22.29
N ASP A 226 3.25 -15.09 -21.94
CA ASP A 226 3.37 -16.54 -22.15
C ASP A 226 3.50 -17.20 -20.78
N ALA A 227 2.53 -18.03 -20.41
CA ALA A 227 2.50 -18.66 -19.11
C ALA A 227 2.12 -20.13 -19.20
N ALA A 228 2.70 -20.94 -18.34
CA ALA A 228 2.32 -22.33 -18.18
C ALA A 228 2.31 -22.74 -16.72
N TYR A 229 1.40 -23.64 -16.39
CA TYR A 229 1.21 -24.21 -15.06
C TYR A 229 0.93 -25.71 -15.15
N ASN A 230 1.65 -26.50 -14.36
CA ASN A 230 1.43 -27.95 -14.27
C ASN A 230 0.62 -28.29 -13.03
N LEU A 231 -0.60 -28.74 -13.22
CA LEU A 231 -1.56 -29.04 -12.14
C LEU A 231 -1.14 -30.18 -11.21
N SER A 232 -0.23 -31.07 -11.65
CA SER A 232 0.23 -32.22 -10.85
C SER A 232 1.50 -31.92 -10.05
N THR A 233 2.42 -31.14 -10.63
CA THR A 233 3.71 -30.83 -10.02
C THR A 233 3.75 -29.43 -9.42
N GLU A 234 2.73 -28.61 -9.68
CA GLU A 234 2.64 -27.19 -9.31
C GLU A 234 3.79 -26.33 -9.87
N VAL A 235 4.47 -26.81 -10.90
CA VAL A 235 5.54 -26.06 -11.58
C VAL A 235 4.90 -25.06 -12.52
N TYR A 236 5.42 -23.84 -12.51
CA TYR A 236 4.96 -22.77 -13.40
C TYR A 236 6.12 -22.00 -14.01
N HIS A 237 5.83 -21.38 -15.14
CA HIS A 237 6.61 -20.29 -15.70
C HIS A 237 5.67 -19.24 -16.30
N ALA A 238 6.14 -18.00 -16.33
CA ALA A 238 5.46 -16.90 -16.99
C ALA A 238 6.51 -15.92 -17.53
N ASP A 239 6.31 -15.48 -18.74
CA ASP A 239 7.11 -14.48 -19.42
C ASP A 239 6.19 -13.35 -19.87
N LEU A 240 6.41 -12.15 -19.36
CA LEU A 240 5.61 -10.96 -19.63
C LEU A 240 6.49 -9.88 -20.25
N ALA A 241 6.23 -9.57 -21.51
CA ALA A 241 6.83 -8.46 -22.22
C ALA A 241 5.81 -7.30 -22.34
N ILE A 242 6.20 -6.14 -21.87
CA ILE A 242 5.44 -4.89 -21.97
C ILE A 242 6.24 -3.95 -22.86
N ASP A 243 5.65 -3.47 -23.93
CA ASP A 243 6.29 -2.53 -24.85
C ASP A 243 5.45 -1.27 -25.03
N ALA A 244 6.07 -0.13 -24.70
CA ALA A 244 5.53 1.22 -24.86
C ALA A 244 4.09 1.43 -24.35
N LEU A 245 3.65 0.64 -23.34
CA LEU A 245 2.31 0.73 -22.77
C LEU A 245 2.10 2.11 -22.10
N GLN A 246 1.00 2.77 -22.43
CA GLN A 246 0.71 4.13 -21.96
C GLN A 246 -0.01 4.08 -20.61
N LEU A 247 0.75 4.00 -19.51
CA LEU A 247 0.20 3.84 -18.16
C LEU A 247 -0.73 5.00 -17.74
N HIS A 248 -0.56 6.20 -18.28
CA HIS A 248 -1.44 7.33 -17.99
C HIS A 248 -2.88 7.13 -18.48
N HIS A 249 -3.10 6.22 -19.44
CA HIS A 249 -4.44 5.82 -19.84
C HIS A 249 -5.12 4.96 -18.77
N PHE A 250 -4.34 4.26 -17.93
CA PHE A 250 -4.82 3.46 -16.81
C PHE A 250 -4.82 4.23 -15.48
N LEU A 251 -3.89 5.18 -15.33
CA LEU A 251 -3.66 5.98 -14.13
C LEU A 251 -3.64 7.47 -14.49
N PRO A 252 -4.77 8.06 -14.91
CA PRO A 252 -4.80 9.41 -15.49
C PRO A 252 -4.48 10.53 -14.48
N LYS A 253 -4.60 10.26 -13.18
CA LYS A 253 -4.23 11.22 -12.12
C LYS A 253 -2.76 11.15 -11.73
N ASP A 254 -2.07 10.08 -12.11
CA ASP A 254 -0.67 9.88 -11.84
C ASP A 254 0.19 10.37 -13.00
N SER A 255 1.35 10.87 -12.68
CA SER A 255 2.31 11.34 -13.68
C SER A 255 3.13 10.19 -14.29
N VAL A 256 2.52 9.03 -14.51
CA VAL A 256 3.15 7.83 -15.08
C VAL A 256 2.71 7.69 -16.55
N TYR A 257 3.66 7.61 -17.46
CA TYR A 257 3.38 7.59 -18.90
C TYR A 257 3.78 6.25 -19.54
N ALA A 258 4.77 6.24 -20.41
CA ALA A 258 5.16 5.04 -21.14
C ALA A 258 5.95 4.06 -20.27
N LEU A 259 5.60 2.76 -20.36
CA LEU A 259 6.29 1.65 -19.72
C LEU A 259 6.80 0.65 -20.77
N THR A 260 8.06 0.30 -20.69
CA THR A 260 8.66 -0.84 -21.38
C THR A 260 9.42 -1.68 -20.36
N ALA A 261 8.99 -2.92 -20.16
CA ALA A 261 9.54 -3.82 -19.15
C ALA A 261 9.40 -5.28 -19.57
N HIS A 262 10.25 -6.10 -19.03
CA HIS A 262 10.20 -7.56 -19.18
C HIS A 262 10.20 -8.20 -17.79
N VAL A 263 9.30 -9.17 -17.57
CA VAL A 263 9.18 -9.91 -16.31
C VAL A 263 9.16 -11.41 -16.63
N ALA A 264 10.14 -12.13 -16.14
CA ALA A 264 10.18 -13.58 -16.21
C ALA A 264 10.00 -14.19 -14.82
N ALA A 265 9.08 -15.12 -14.67
CA ALA A 265 8.82 -15.82 -13.42
C ALA A 265 8.80 -17.33 -13.63
N LYS A 266 9.42 -18.08 -12.72
CA LYS A 266 9.36 -19.54 -12.70
C LYS A 266 9.42 -20.06 -11.28
N GLY A 267 8.76 -21.19 -11.04
CA GLY A 267 8.77 -21.75 -9.70
C GLY A 267 7.93 -23.01 -9.56
N ARG A 268 7.74 -23.38 -8.29
CA ARG A 268 6.92 -24.51 -7.87
C ARG A 268 6.18 -24.16 -6.59
N GLY A 269 4.88 -24.44 -6.55
CA GLY A 269 4.00 -24.12 -5.42
C GLY A 269 3.64 -22.63 -5.39
N VAL A 270 2.57 -22.29 -4.67
CA VAL A 270 2.03 -20.92 -4.58
C VAL A 270 2.00 -20.38 -3.15
N ASP A 271 2.16 -21.23 -2.13
CA ASP A 271 2.22 -20.82 -0.73
C ASP A 271 3.64 -20.31 -0.41
N MET A 272 3.81 -19.00 -0.36
CA MET A 272 5.11 -18.36 -0.11
C MET A 272 5.68 -18.66 1.28
N THR A 273 4.85 -19.09 2.24
CA THR A 273 5.29 -19.46 3.60
C THR A 273 5.77 -20.90 3.70
N SER A 274 5.46 -21.72 2.70
CA SER A 274 5.88 -23.12 2.63
C SER A 274 7.37 -23.21 2.28
N ARG A 275 8.09 -24.07 3.00
CA ARG A 275 9.51 -24.35 2.71
C ARG A 275 9.75 -25.14 1.42
N GLN A 276 8.69 -25.71 0.84
CA GLN A 276 8.77 -26.46 -0.42
C GLN A 276 8.56 -25.57 -1.63
N THR A 277 7.96 -24.40 -1.44
CA THR A 277 7.76 -23.42 -2.51
C THR A 277 9.08 -22.81 -2.93
N THR A 278 9.25 -22.74 -4.24
CA THR A 278 10.38 -22.05 -4.87
C THR A 278 9.85 -21.11 -5.95
N ALA A 279 10.41 -19.91 -6.02
CA ALA A 279 10.11 -18.95 -7.09
C ALA A 279 11.37 -18.19 -7.46
N LEU A 280 11.50 -17.87 -8.73
CA LEU A 280 12.47 -16.92 -9.25
C LEU A 280 11.71 -15.94 -10.14
N VAL A 281 11.83 -14.66 -9.83
CA VAL A 281 11.26 -13.56 -10.62
C VAL A 281 12.39 -12.63 -11.03
N GLU A 282 12.52 -12.43 -12.32
CA GLU A 282 13.49 -11.52 -12.94
C GLU A 282 12.72 -10.42 -13.65
N THR A 283 12.97 -9.18 -13.29
CA THR A 283 12.31 -8.01 -13.90
C THR A 283 13.36 -7.06 -14.43
N LYS A 284 13.19 -6.65 -15.67
CA LYS A 284 14.01 -5.64 -16.33
C LYS A 284 13.12 -4.48 -16.74
N LEU A 285 13.41 -3.30 -16.21
CA LEU A 285 12.76 -2.07 -16.59
C LEU A 285 13.65 -1.36 -17.62
N ASP A 286 13.24 -1.38 -18.88
CA ASP A 286 13.97 -0.72 -19.96
C ASP A 286 13.61 0.76 -20.05
N LYS A 287 12.33 1.10 -19.76
CA LYS A 287 11.86 2.48 -19.76
C LYS A 287 10.61 2.63 -18.89
N LEU A 288 10.61 3.63 -18.03
CA LEU A 288 9.44 4.15 -17.36
C LEU A 288 9.50 5.67 -17.38
N GLN A 289 8.54 6.31 -18.03
CA GLN A 289 8.41 7.75 -17.98
C GLN A 289 7.53 8.13 -16.78
N TYR A 290 8.13 8.81 -15.80
CA TYR A 290 7.45 9.33 -14.62
C TYR A 290 7.62 10.84 -14.57
N ALA A 291 6.52 11.59 -14.68
CA ALA A 291 6.54 13.04 -14.83
C ALA A 291 7.52 13.46 -15.95
N ARG A 292 8.56 14.21 -15.60
CA ARG A 292 9.61 14.64 -16.53
C ARG A 292 10.79 13.66 -16.63
N TRP A 293 10.82 12.61 -15.81
CA TRP A 293 11.95 11.70 -15.72
C TRP A 293 11.75 10.44 -16.56
N ASN A 294 12.81 10.00 -17.19
CA ASN A 294 12.89 8.70 -17.84
C ASN A 294 13.72 7.77 -16.96
N LEU A 295 13.05 6.81 -16.34
CA LEU A 295 13.71 5.76 -15.55
C LEU A 295 14.02 4.58 -16.46
N SER A 296 15.25 4.14 -16.46
CA SER A 296 15.75 3.01 -17.27
C SER A 296 16.85 2.27 -16.52
N GLY A 297 17.23 1.09 -16.98
CA GLY A 297 18.35 0.35 -16.41
C GLY A 297 18.10 -0.16 -14.99
N VAL A 298 16.83 -0.40 -14.62
CA VAL A 298 16.48 -0.98 -13.33
C VAL A 298 16.21 -2.47 -13.49
N ASN A 299 16.92 -3.30 -12.70
CA ASN A 299 16.75 -4.75 -12.70
C ASN A 299 16.40 -5.21 -11.28
N LEU A 300 15.39 -6.08 -11.20
CA LEU A 300 14.96 -6.73 -9.97
C LEU A 300 15.05 -8.24 -10.14
N ASN A 301 15.76 -8.90 -9.23
CA ASN A 301 15.79 -10.35 -9.11
C ASN A 301 15.26 -10.73 -7.73
N ALA A 302 14.20 -11.53 -7.69
CA ALA A 302 13.63 -12.05 -6.47
C ALA A 302 13.62 -13.57 -6.48
N GLU A 303 14.24 -14.18 -5.48
CA GLU A 303 14.29 -15.64 -5.29
C GLU A 303 13.57 -16.00 -4.00
N LEU A 304 12.66 -16.96 -4.06
CA LEU A 304 12.02 -17.58 -2.91
C LEU A 304 12.51 -19.02 -2.76
N LYS A 305 13.10 -19.34 -1.63
CA LYS A 305 13.56 -20.69 -1.30
C LYS A 305 13.50 -20.92 0.20
N SER A 306 12.93 -22.06 0.61
CA SER A 306 12.80 -22.43 2.03
C SER A 306 12.13 -21.33 2.88
N ALA A 307 11.09 -20.70 2.34
CA ALA A 307 10.37 -19.57 2.92
C ALA A 307 11.25 -18.32 3.21
N VAL A 308 12.37 -18.18 2.52
CA VAL A 308 13.19 -16.96 2.51
C VAL A 308 13.07 -16.32 1.14
N ALA A 309 12.60 -15.09 1.10
CA ALA A 309 12.60 -14.24 -0.10
C ALA A 309 13.89 -13.42 -0.10
N SER A 310 14.71 -13.62 -1.13
CA SER A 310 15.93 -12.84 -1.37
C SER A 310 15.69 -11.94 -2.59
N VAL A 311 15.80 -10.64 -2.41
CA VAL A 311 15.53 -9.64 -3.45
C VAL A 311 16.80 -8.85 -3.71
N ARG A 312 17.21 -8.81 -4.97
CA ARG A 312 18.31 -7.94 -5.44
C ARG A 312 17.75 -6.92 -6.43
N LEU A 313 17.95 -5.65 -6.13
CA LEU A 313 17.59 -4.53 -7.00
C LEU A 313 18.87 -3.79 -7.42
N THR A 314 19.02 -3.55 -8.70
CA THR A 314 20.09 -2.72 -9.25
C THR A 314 19.51 -1.64 -10.14
N SER A 315 20.07 -0.46 -10.09
CA SER A 315 19.72 0.66 -10.96
C SER A 315 21.01 1.29 -11.49
N ASP A 316 21.08 1.46 -12.79
CA ASP A 316 22.13 2.23 -13.48
C ASP A 316 21.50 3.41 -14.23
N ASN A 317 20.54 4.06 -13.55
CA ASN A 317 19.85 5.23 -14.08
C ASN A 317 20.63 6.49 -13.79
N GLU A 318 20.57 7.51 -14.68
CA GLU A 318 21.23 8.79 -14.48
C GLU A 318 20.80 9.53 -13.22
N LEU A 319 19.55 9.31 -12.75
CA LEU A 319 19.04 9.93 -11.53
C LEU A 319 19.41 9.15 -10.26
N LEU A 320 19.61 7.82 -10.40
CA LEU A 320 19.85 6.93 -9.26
C LEU A 320 20.68 5.72 -9.68
N LYS A 321 21.94 5.68 -9.29
CA LYS A 321 22.78 4.48 -9.37
C LYS A 321 22.80 3.79 -8.01
N MET A 322 22.26 2.58 -7.94
CA MET A 322 22.18 1.87 -6.67
C MET A 322 22.20 0.36 -6.84
N GLN A 323 22.59 -0.31 -5.75
CA GLN A 323 22.45 -1.74 -5.56
C GLN A 323 21.81 -2.00 -4.19
N SER A 324 20.86 -2.93 -4.16
CA SER A 324 20.19 -3.30 -2.91
C SER A 324 19.99 -4.81 -2.86
N GLU A 325 20.23 -5.39 -1.70
CA GLU A 325 19.96 -6.79 -1.39
C GLU A 325 19.13 -6.87 -0.11
N ALA A 326 18.03 -7.61 -0.17
CA ALA A 326 17.16 -7.83 0.97
C ALA A 326 16.84 -9.32 1.10
N ASP A 327 16.92 -9.84 2.32
CA ASP A 327 16.43 -11.17 2.68
C ASP A 327 15.30 -11.03 3.68
N LEU A 328 14.18 -11.68 3.42
CA LEU A 328 13.00 -11.67 4.27
C LEU A 328 12.50 -13.10 4.51
N ARG A 329 12.37 -13.50 5.76
CA ARG A 329 11.84 -14.79 6.16
C ARG A 329 10.31 -14.73 6.30
N LEU A 330 9.59 -15.49 5.48
CA LEU A 330 8.14 -15.45 5.36
C LEU A 330 7.40 -16.43 6.29
N ASP A 331 8.10 -17.44 6.84
CA ASP A 331 7.53 -18.43 7.77
C ASP A 331 7.41 -17.92 9.22
N ARG A 332 7.61 -16.62 9.46
CA ARG A 332 7.58 -15.98 10.78
C ARG A 332 6.36 -15.07 10.93
N LYS A 333 5.86 -14.99 12.18
CA LYS A 333 4.76 -14.07 12.54
C LYS A 333 5.23 -12.63 12.77
N TYR A 334 6.55 -12.39 12.80
CA TYR A 334 7.17 -11.09 12.97
C TYR A 334 8.16 -10.87 11.82
N MET A 335 8.47 -9.63 11.53
CA MET A 335 9.45 -9.31 10.51
C MET A 335 10.84 -9.82 10.89
N ASP A 336 11.39 -10.73 10.09
CA ASP A 336 12.73 -11.30 10.23
C ASP A 336 13.45 -11.14 8.90
N GLY A 337 14.28 -10.12 8.79
CA GLY A 337 14.94 -9.81 7.54
C GLY A 337 16.12 -8.88 7.68
N ARG A 338 16.82 -8.73 6.56
CA ARG A 338 17.98 -7.87 6.41
C ARG A 338 17.90 -7.14 5.08
N LEU A 339 18.29 -5.87 5.08
CA LEU A 339 18.45 -5.03 3.90
C LEU A 339 19.87 -4.44 3.91
N ASN A 340 20.56 -4.56 2.78
CA ASN A 340 21.77 -3.81 2.49
C ASN A 340 21.54 -3.01 1.21
N MET A 341 21.84 -1.73 1.24
CA MET A 341 21.67 -0.83 0.10
C MET A 341 22.91 0.02 -0.04
N LYS A 342 23.44 0.10 -1.25
CA LYS A 342 24.51 1.00 -1.62
C LYS A 342 23.97 1.93 -2.70
N VAL A 343 23.89 3.21 -2.39
CA VAL A 343 23.61 4.27 -3.36
C VAL A 343 24.94 4.89 -3.75
N GLU A 344 25.29 4.80 -5.03
CA GLU A 344 26.53 5.35 -5.58
C GLU A 344 26.33 6.78 -6.06
N GLU A 345 25.14 7.05 -6.61
CA GLU A 345 24.80 8.37 -7.15
C GLU A 345 23.29 8.58 -7.06
N LEU A 346 22.88 9.67 -6.42
CA LEU A 346 21.50 10.15 -6.40
C LEU A 346 21.53 11.65 -6.74
N ASP A 347 20.88 12.01 -7.84
CA ASP A 347 20.84 13.38 -8.34
C ASP A 347 19.64 14.16 -7.79
N LEU A 348 19.85 14.85 -6.67
CA LEU A 348 18.80 15.63 -6.02
C LEU A 348 18.37 16.86 -6.83
N TYR A 349 19.25 17.40 -7.69
CA TYR A 349 18.93 18.55 -8.52
C TYR A 349 17.97 18.19 -9.64
N ASN A 350 18.29 17.16 -10.42
CA ASN A 350 17.40 16.69 -11.47
C ASN A 350 16.12 16.05 -10.93
N LEU A 351 16.11 15.58 -9.69
CA LEU A 351 14.90 15.20 -8.97
C LEU A 351 14.05 16.39 -8.50
N GLY A 352 14.59 17.63 -8.56
CA GLY A 352 13.89 18.84 -8.14
C GLY A 352 13.83 19.04 -6.62
N ILE A 353 14.63 18.27 -5.87
CA ILE A 353 14.76 18.37 -4.41
C ILE A 353 15.73 19.48 -4.03
N ALA A 354 16.85 19.56 -4.72
CA ALA A 354 17.81 20.64 -4.57
C ALA A 354 17.54 21.75 -5.61
N SER A 355 17.70 23.01 -5.20
CA SER A 355 17.55 24.18 -6.08
C SER A 355 18.74 24.40 -7.02
N GLU A 356 19.87 23.81 -6.69
CA GLU A 356 21.13 23.89 -7.43
C GLU A 356 21.85 22.54 -7.40
N PRO A 357 22.71 22.22 -8.37
CA PRO A 357 23.53 21.02 -8.34
C PRO A 357 24.38 20.98 -7.07
N LEU A 358 24.46 19.81 -6.44
CA LEU A 358 25.32 19.62 -5.28
C LEU A 358 26.79 19.54 -5.71
N GLU A 359 27.72 19.95 -4.82
CA GLU A 359 29.17 19.87 -5.04
C GLU A 359 29.65 18.45 -5.34
N HIS A 360 28.98 17.45 -4.75
CA HIS A 360 29.20 16.03 -5.00
C HIS A 360 27.85 15.30 -5.06
N PRO A 361 27.75 14.20 -5.82
CA PRO A 361 26.56 13.39 -5.85
C PRO A 361 26.25 12.79 -4.47
N VAL A 362 24.98 12.57 -4.18
CA VAL A 362 24.57 11.91 -2.95
C VAL A 362 24.90 10.43 -3.04
N ALA A 363 25.78 9.98 -2.16
CA ALA A 363 26.17 8.59 -2.04
C ALA A 363 26.08 8.13 -0.58
N PHE A 364 25.59 6.91 -0.34
CA PHE A 364 25.51 6.33 1.00
C PHE A 364 25.38 4.81 0.98
N ASN A 365 25.75 4.18 2.09
CA ASN A 365 25.45 2.78 2.38
C ASN A 365 24.44 2.70 3.52
N LEU A 366 23.43 1.87 3.37
CA LEU A 366 22.40 1.60 4.36
C LEU A 366 22.34 0.11 4.66
N GLY A 367 22.50 -0.27 5.92
CA GLY A 367 22.23 -1.62 6.42
C GLY A 367 21.10 -1.58 7.43
N ALA A 368 20.10 -2.42 7.25
CA ALA A 368 18.99 -2.60 8.19
C ALA A 368 18.80 -4.08 8.50
N GLU A 369 18.53 -4.41 9.75
CA GLU A 369 18.25 -5.76 10.24
C GLU A 369 17.07 -5.68 11.21
N ALA A 370 16.03 -6.47 10.96
CA ALA A 370 14.90 -6.66 11.86
C ALA A 370 14.82 -8.13 12.26
N ARG A 371 14.72 -8.40 13.54
CA ARG A 371 14.57 -9.73 14.13
C ARG A 371 13.51 -9.71 15.23
N ARG A 372 13.25 -10.86 15.85
CA ARG A 372 12.28 -11.01 16.92
C ARG A 372 12.49 -10.03 18.09
N ASP A 373 13.73 -9.74 18.45
CA ASP A 373 14.09 -9.00 19.66
C ASP A 373 14.96 -7.78 19.38
N SER A 374 15.23 -7.47 18.13
CA SER A 374 16.13 -6.36 17.79
C SER A 374 15.90 -5.80 16.40
N ILE A 375 16.02 -4.50 16.31
CA ILE A 375 16.10 -3.75 15.06
C ILE A 375 17.42 -3.00 15.09
N LYS A 376 18.14 -3.04 13.98
CA LYS A 376 19.38 -2.29 13.78
C LYS A 376 19.30 -1.60 12.44
N LEU A 377 19.70 -0.34 12.40
CA LEU A 377 19.91 0.40 11.17
C LEU A 377 21.24 1.13 11.27
N ARG A 378 22.02 1.05 10.22
CA ARG A 378 23.26 1.79 10.05
C ARG A 378 23.28 2.44 8.68
N MET A 379 23.66 3.72 8.65
CA MET A 379 23.85 4.46 7.41
C MET A 379 25.18 5.20 7.47
N ASP A 380 26.00 4.99 6.46
CA ASP A 380 27.29 5.63 6.27
C ASP A 380 27.24 6.47 4.99
N ALA A 381 27.54 7.78 5.07
CA ALA A 381 27.49 8.67 3.91
C ALA A 381 28.61 9.73 4.02
N GLY A 382 29.74 9.47 3.37
CA GLY A 382 30.94 10.30 3.57
C GLY A 382 31.41 10.26 5.01
N ASP A 383 31.50 11.41 5.69
CA ASP A 383 31.83 11.53 7.10
C ASP A 383 30.61 11.49 8.06
N MET A 384 29.42 11.14 7.53
CA MET A 384 28.21 10.94 8.32
C MET A 384 28.05 9.46 8.69
N ASP A 385 27.87 9.16 9.98
CA ASP A 385 27.52 7.84 10.53
C ASP A 385 26.23 7.95 11.35
N LEU A 386 25.19 7.23 10.91
CA LEU A 386 23.93 7.09 11.62
C LEU A 386 23.77 5.65 12.09
N GLN A 387 23.53 5.47 13.37
CA GLN A 387 23.24 4.19 13.98
C GLN A 387 21.94 4.27 14.78
N PHE A 388 21.01 3.37 14.49
CA PHE A 388 19.79 3.18 15.25
C PHE A 388 19.69 1.74 15.73
N ARG A 389 19.21 1.56 16.96
CA ARG A 389 18.96 0.23 17.54
C ARG A 389 17.71 0.28 18.41
N ALA A 390 16.86 -0.75 18.28
CA ALA A 390 15.73 -0.97 19.17
C ALA A 390 15.73 -2.41 19.68
N ARG A 391 15.15 -2.65 20.87
CA ARG A 391 14.99 -3.96 21.48
C ARG A 391 13.53 -4.35 21.46
N SER A 392 13.03 -4.76 20.32
CA SER A 392 11.65 -5.17 20.06
C SER A 392 11.53 -5.75 18.66
N THR A 393 10.38 -6.29 18.31
CA THR A 393 10.00 -6.49 16.91
C THR A 393 9.71 -5.14 16.24
N LEU A 394 9.63 -5.11 14.92
CA LEU A 394 9.26 -3.89 14.18
C LEU A 394 7.83 -3.46 14.51
N GLU A 395 6.92 -4.43 14.57
CA GLU A 395 5.50 -4.19 14.89
C GLU A 395 5.32 -3.62 16.30
N GLU A 396 6.07 -4.15 17.28
CA GLU A 396 6.08 -3.63 18.65
C GLU A 396 6.65 -2.22 18.71
N LEU A 397 7.76 -1.94 18.00
CA LEU A 397 8.35 -0.60 17.94
C LEU A 397 7.36 0.43 17.40
N LEU A 398 6.72 0.12 16.26
CA LEU A 398 5.72 1.00 15.66
C LEU A 398 4.52 1.19 16.58
N GLY A 399 3.96 0.10 17.12
CA GLY A 399 2.81 0.16 18.01
C GLY A 399 3.10 0.90 19.34
N GLN A 400 4.32 0.80 19.90
CA GLN A 400 4.72 1.59 21.06
C GLN A 400 4.88 3.08 20.71
N SER A 401 5.44 3.39 19.54
CA SER A 401 5.59 4.76 19.06
C SER A 401 4.22 5.43 18.84
N ASP A 402 3.27 4.74 18.24
CA ASP A 402 1.91 5.24 18.04
C ASP A 402 1.19 5.49 19.38
N LYS A 403 1.31 4.56 20.33
CA LYS A 403 0.75 4.72 21.68
C LYS A 403 1.38 5.90 22.40
N PHE A 404 2.69 6.08 22.29
CA PHE A 404 3.38 7.21 22.89
C PHE A 404 2.87 8.54 22.33
N VAL A 405 2.77 8.67 21.01
CA VAL A 405 2.25 9.87 20.35
C VAL A 405 0.82 10.14 20.77
N ALA A 406 -0.05 9.12 20.79
CA ALA A 406 -1.44 9.27 21.19
C ALA A 406 -1.60 9.74 22.65
N ILE A 407 -0.84 9.14 23.59
CA ILE A 407 -0.87 9.54 25.01
C ILE A 407 -0.30 10.95 25.18
N LEU A 408 0.80 11.28 24.52
CA LEU A 408 1.40 12.62 24.58
C LEU A 408 0.45 13.67 24.05
N THR A 409 -0.19 13.46 22.89
CA THR A 409 -1.16 14.38 22.31
C THR A 409 -2.32 14.63 23.27
N LYS A 410 -2.90 13.57 23.82
CA LYS A 410 -3.99 13.67 24.81
C LYS A 410 -3.58 14.48 26.03
N GLN A 411 -2.39 14.21 26.59
CA GLN A 411 -1.88 14.91 27.78
C GLN A 411 -1.59 16.40 27.52
N ILE A 412 -1.12 16.72 26.30
CA ILE A 412 -0.95 18.13 25.88
C ILE A 412 -2.31 18.84 25.80
N GLU A 413 -3.34 18.19 25.26
CA GLU A 413 -4.71 18.74 25.23
C GLU A 413 -5.27 18.96 26.64
N GLU A 414 -5.03 18.00 27.55
CA GLU A 414 -5.42 18.07 28.95
C GLU A 414 -4.54 19.04 29.78
N ARG A 415 -3.46 19.57 29.19
CA ARG A 415 -2.46 20.45 29.83
C ARG A 415 -1.85 19.86 31.11
N ARG A 416 -1.72 18.58 31.16
CA ARG A 416 -1.14 17.82 32.26
C ARG A 416 -0.30 16.69 31.75
N LEU A 417 0.98 16.62 32.17
CA LEU A 417 1.91 15.56 31.74
C LEU A 417 2.07 14.51 32.83
N ASP A 418 1.64 13.29 32.58
CA ASP A 418 1.95 12.13 33.39
C ASP A 418 3.21 11.46 32.85
N HIS A 419 4.37 11.82 33.41
CA HIS A 419 5.67 11.30 33.00
C HIS A 419 5.78 9.79 33.23
N ALA A 420 5.12 9.24 34.26
CA ALA A 420 5.14 7.81 34.52
C ALA A 420 4.37 7.03 33.45
N ALA A 421 3.17 7.50 33.08
CA ALA A 421 2.39 6.89 31.99
C ALA A 421 3.09 7.00 30.64
N LEU A 422 3.68 8.15 30.31
CA LEU A 422 4.48 8.32 29.08
C LEU A 422 5.66 7.35 29.02
N ARG A 423 6.37 7.18 30.13
CA ARG A 423 7.53 6.26 30.19
C ARG A 423 7.14 4.81 29.97
N GLN A 424 6.01 4.36 30.47
CA GLN A 424 5.57 2.97 30.34
C GLN A 424 5.41 2.53 28.88
N VAL A 425 5.07 3.47 27.99
CA VAL A 425 4.87 3.19 26.56
C VAL A 425 6.09 3.51 25.70
N LEU A 426 7.16 4.02 26.28
CA LEU A 426 8.38 4.33 25.53
C LEU A 426 9.00 3.09 24.90
N PRO A 427 9.35 3.12 23.62
CA PRO A 427 10.15 2.07 23.02
C PRO A 427 11.57 2.04 23.60
N SER A 428 12.13 0.84 23.73
CA SER A 428 13.54 0.66 24.10
C SER A 428 14.42 0.85 22.86
N ALA A 429 14.73 2.10 22.53
CA ALA A 429 15.46 2.47 21.33
C ALA A 429 16.58 3.48 21.60
N GLY A 430 17.55 3.53 20.70
CA GLY A 430 18.64 4.50 20.73
C GLY A 430 19.14 4.84 19.34
N MET A 431 19.56 6.10 19.18
CA MET A 431 20.10 6.63 17.93
C MET A 431 21.39 7.43 18.21
N LYS A 432 22.37 7.24 17.36
CA LYS A 432 23.59 8.05 17.30
C LYS A 432 23.77 8.53 15.87
N LEU A 433 23.99 9.84 15.70
CA LEU A 433 24.33 10.44 14.43
C LEU A 433 25.54 11.35 14.64
N THR A 434 26.53 11.20 13.79
CA THR A 434 27.66 12.12 13.68
C THR A 434 27.81 12.51 12.21
N ALA A 435 28.09 13.79 11.95
CA ALA A 435 28.30 14.29 10.59
C ALA A 435 29.31 15.44 10.63
N GLY A 436 30.19 15.48 9.65
CA GLY A 436 31.11 16.58 9.41
C GLY A 436 30.70 17.37 8.17
N GLN A 437 31.67 17.82 7.39
CA GLN A 437 31.44 18.68 6.23
C GLN A 437 31.34 17.92 4.89
N ALA A 438 31.81 16.66 4.88
CA ALA A 438 31.96 15.84 3.67
C ALA A 438 30.88 14.75 3.58
N ASN A 439 29.59 15.16 3.55
CA ASN A 439 28.45 14.27 3.43
C ASN A 439 27.28 14.93 2.69
N PRO A 440 26.32 14.15 2.18
CA PRO A 440 25.21 14.67 1.40
C PRO A 440 24.38 15.75 2.11
N VAL A 441 24.18 15.64 3.42
CA VAL A 441 23.43 16.63 4.21
C VAL A 441 24.18 17.97 4.23
N SER A 442 25.48 17.93 4.45
CA SER A 442 26.32 19.12 4.44
C SER A 442 26.39 19.78 3.06
N TYR A 443 26.45 18.99 1.99
CA TYR A 443 26.41 19.53 0.62
C TYR A 443 25.07 20.19 0.32
N PHE A 444 23.95 19.56 0.73
CA PHE A 444 22.61 20.14 0.58
C PHE A 444 22.45 21.44 1.39
N LEU A 445 22.92 21.48 2.64
CA LEU A 445 22.85 22.68 3.49
C LEU A 445 23.71 23.83 2.94
N LYS A 446 24.84 23.55 2.27
CA LYS A 446 25.65 24.55 1.60
C LYS A 446 24.85 25.31 0.53
N THR A 447 23.93 24.70 -0.18
CA THR A 447 23.04 25.36 -1.16
C THR A 447 22.08 26.37 -0.50
N LYS A 448 21.91 26.28 0.82
CA LYS A 448 21.11 27.19 1.65
C LYS A 448 21.96 28.15 2.48
N ASN A 449 23.24 28.31 2.14
CA ASN A 449 24.22 29.10 2.90
C ASN A 449 24.37 28.66 4.38
N ILE A 450 24.08 27.37 4.67
CA ILE A 450 24.27 26.81 6.00
C ILE A 450 25.48 25.87 5.97
N ARG A 451 26.43 26.08 6.89
CA ARG A 451 27.64 25.26 7.03
C ARG A 451 27.88 24.99 8.51
N PHE A 452 28.49 23.87 8.84
CA PHE A 452 28.96 23.54 10.18
C PHE A 452 30.24 22.72 10.12
N ASN A 453 30.99 22.67 11.20
CA ASN A 453 32.20 21.84 11.27
C ASN A 453 31.87 20.41 11.61
N ASP A 454 31.08 20.21 12.64
CA ASP A 454 30.57 18.89 13.04
C ASP A 454 29.19 18.99 13.71
N PHE A 455 28.45 17.93 13.57
CA PHE A 455 27.16 17.69 14.19
C PHE A 455 27.17 16.38 14.94
N THR A 456 26.64 16.35 16.14
CA THR A 456 26.47 15.14 16.92
C THR A 456 25.07 15.06 17.51
N LEU A 457 24.45 13.88 17.41
CA LEU A 457 23.18 13.56 18.07
C LEU A 457 23.33 12.22 18.76
N ARG A 458 22.93 12.15 20.02
CA ARG A 458 22.74 10.91 20.77
C ARG A 458 21.37 10.96 21.41
N PHE A 459 20.55 9.97 21.15
CA PHE A 459 19.21 9.86 21.66
C PHE A 459 18.97 8.44 22.15
N GLY A 460 18.25 8.31 23.25
CA GLY A 460 17.84 7.01 23.79
C GLY A 460 16.54 7.13 24.57
N SER A 461 15.73 6.10 24.48
CA SER A 461 14.47 5.96 25.22
C SER A 461 14.34 4.56 25.79
N THR A 462 13.88 4.44 27.01
CA THR A 462 13.46 3.18 27.63
C THR A 462 12.41 3.47 28.70
N PRO A 463 11.50 2.54 29.00
CA PRO A 463 10.57 2.69 30.11
C PRO A 463 11.28 2.98 31.45
N ALA A 464 12.45 2.34 31.68
CA ALA A 464 13.20 2.49 32.94
C ALA A 464 13.92 3.83 33.08
N ARG A 465 14.43 4.41 31.98
CA ARG A 465 15.27 5.62 32.01
C ARG A 465 14.60 6.86 31.43
N GLY A 466 13.39 6.71 30.84
CA GLY A 466 12.73 7.79 30.12
C GLY A 466 13.47 8.19 28.83
N ILE A 467 13.19 9.37 28.35
CA ILE A 467 13.83 9.98 27.18
C ILE A 467 15.13 10.66 27.62
N ASN A 468 16.23 10.40 26.90
CA ASN A 468 17.50 11.06 27.08
C ASN A 468 18.07 11.40 25.71
N GLY A 469 18.38 12.66 25.48
CA GLY A 469 18.90 13.12 24.21
C GLY A 469 19.90 14.25 24.38
N ARG A 470 20.90 14.28 23.51
CA ARG A 470 21.83 15.41 23.39
C ARG A 470 22.22 15.59 21.94
N THR A 471 22.16 16.82 21.47
CA THR A 471 22.68 17.23 20.18
C THR A 471 23.60 18.44 20.33
N ALA A 472 24.60 18.51 19.48
CA ALA A 472 25.48 19.67 19.38
C ALA A 472 25.89 19.90 17.92
N VAL A 473 26.00 21.16 17.56
CA VAL A 473 26.54 21.64 16.28
C VAL A 473 27.71 22.56 16.61
N HIS A 474 28.86 22.32 16.02
CA HIS A 474 30.02 23.15 16.18
C HIS A 474 30.35 23.90 14.88
N GLY A 475 30.76 25.17 15.00
CA GLY A 475 31.15 26.01 13.89
C GLY A 475 30.01 26.28 12.91
N LEU A 476 28.79 26.47 13.41
CA LEU A 476 27.60 26.75 12.61
C LEU A 476 27.72 28.15 11.97
N ARG A 477 27.56 28.21 10.65
CA ARG A 477 27.49 29.45 9.86
C ARG A 477 26.17 29.45 9.11
N VAL A 478 25.41 30.50 9.28
CA VAL A 478 24.15 30.77 8.56
C VAL A 478 24.26 32.13 7.95
N ASP A 479 24.37 32.19 6.64
CA ASP A 479 24.74 33.42 5.90
C ASP A 479 26.00 34.08 6.47
N SER A 480 25.87 35.26 7.04
CA SER A 480 26.98 36.03 7.67
C SER A 480 27.15 35.73 9.17
N LEU A 481 26.18 35.05 9.81
CA LEU A 481 26.23 34.74 11.24
C LEU A 481 27.13 33.54 11.52
N GLN A 482 28.05 33.66 12.47
CA GLN A 482 28.90 32.58 12.92
C GLN A 482 28.68 32.27 14.40
N LEU A 483 28.33 31.00 14.70
CA LEU A 483 28.13 30.47 16.04
C LEU A 483 29.12 29.33 16.29
N ASP A 484 29.84 29.37 17.40
CA ASP A 484 30.87 28.35 17.67
C ASP A 484 30.25 27.04 18.14
N THR A 485 29.24 27.08 19.02
CA THR A 485 28.54 25.90 19.50
C THR A 485 27.06 26.19 19.74
N VAL A 486 26.20 25.37 19.15
CA VAL A 486 24.78 25.33 19.45
C VAL A 486 24.46 23.92 19.99
N PHE A 487 23.80 23.84 21.12
CA PHE A 487 23.46 22.54 21.72
C PHE A 487 22.05 22.48 22.26
N PHE A 488 21.53 21.26 22.34
CA PHE A 488 20.27 20.93 22.99
C PHE A 488 20.40 19.60 23.73
N ALA A 489 19.84 19.51 24.94
CA ALA A 489 19.78 18.29 25.71
C ALA A 489 18.39 18.13 26.36
N VAL A 490 17.93 16.90 26.42
CA VAL A 490 16.69 16.52 27.11
C VAL A 490 16.96 15.32 28.01
N LYS A 491 16.39 15.34 29.20
CA LYS A 491 16.44 14.20 30.14
C LYS A 491 15.12 14.10 30.87
N GLN A 492 14.48 12.94 30.79
CA GLN A 492 13.23 12.64 31.49
C GLN A 492 13.51 11.70 32.67
N ASP A 493 12.98 12.02 33.84
CA ASP A 493 12.86 11.10 34.97
C ASP A 493 11.38 10.72 35.24
N THR A 494 11.07 10.23 36.43
CA THR A 494 9.71 9.78 36.77
C THR A 494 8.71 10.90 36.99
N SER A 495 9.19 12.11 37.25
CA SER A 495 8.35 13.25 37.68
C SER A 495 8.48 14.48 36.79
N ARG A 496 9.52 14.54 35.95
CA ARG A 496 9.81 15.73 35.16
C ARG A 496 10.63 15.43 33.90
N MET A 497 10.60 16.37 32.99
CA MET A 497 11.48 16.45 31.83
C MET A 497 12.34 17.71 31.92
N MET A 498 13.65 17.55 31.94
CA MET A 498 14.63 18.64 31.95
C MET A 498 15.10 18.90 30.53
N LEU A 499 15.10 20.16 30.15
CA LEU A 499 15.55 20.67 28.85
C LEU A 499 16.72 21.62 29.10
N GLN A 500 17.73 21.54 28.25
CA GLN A 500 18.82 22.49 28.23
C GLN A 500 19.19 22.79 26.78
N SER A 501 19.25 24.05 26.42
CA SER A 501 19.70 24.51 25.10
C SER A 501 20.63 25.70 25.29
N GLY A 502 21.48 25.94 24.31
CA GLY A 502 22.32 27.12 24.38
C GLY A 502 23.15 27.39 23.13
N VAL A 503 23.62 28.61 23.06
CA VAL A 503 24.56 29.09 22.07
C VAL A 503 25.77 29.64 22.82
N ILE A 504 26.95 29.20 22.43
CA ILE A 504 28.22 29.63 23.02
C ILE A 504 29.16 30.10 21.90
N ASN A 505 29.56 31.33 21.98
CA ASN A 505 30.64 31.90 21.17
C ASN A 505 31.84 32.17 22.08
N GLY A 506 32.94 31.49 21.81
CA GLY A 506 34.18 31.61 22.59
C GLY A 506 35.01 32.83 22.22
N PRO A 507 36.16 33.05 22.92
CA PRO A 507 37.03 34.21 22.71
C PRO A 507 37.62 34.32 21.30
N LYS A 508 37.60 33.24 20.52
CA LYS A 508 38.10 33.22 19.14
C LYS A 508 37.04 33.53 18.10
N ASN A 509 35.76 33.69 18.51
CA ASN A 509 34.70 34.07 17.59
C ASN A 509 34.94 35.47 17.03
N PRO A 510 34.95 35.67 15.69
CA PRO A 510 35.29 36.96 15.10
C PRO A 510 34.17 38.02 15.24
N GLN A 511 32.97 37.65 15.62
CA GLN A 511 31.81 38.54 15.66
C GLN A 511 31.45 38.93 17.11
N PHE A 512 31.08 37.93 17.93
CA PHE A 512 30.57 38.18 19.28
C PHE A 512 31.06 37.09 20.22
N VAL A 513 31.46 37.46 21.41
CA VAL A 513 31.82 36.56 22.50
C VAL A 513 30.67 36.59 23.52
N PHE A 514 29.95 35.46 23.69
CA PHE A 514 28.84 35.35 24.63
C PHE A 514 28.52 33.91 24.93
N ARG A 515 27.74 33.70 26.00
CA ARG A 515 27.06 32.45 26.32
C ARG A 515 25.59 32.74 26.60
N SER A 516 24.71 32.15 25.81
CA SER A 516 23.27 32.19 26.05
C SER A 516 22.79 30.76 26.33
N THR A 517 22.10 30.55 27.42
CA THR A 517 21.53 29.23 27.80
C THR A 517 20.05 29.38 28.14
N LEU A 518 19.27 28.42 27.67
CA LEU A 518 17.89 28.20 28.05
C LEU A 518 17.84 26.90 28.84
N THR A 519 17.39 26.93 30.08
CA THR A 519 17.10 25.75 30.87
C THR A 519 15.60 25.64 31.12
N GLY A 520 15.07 24.44 31.06
CA GLY A 520 13.65 24.20 31.28
C GLY A 520 13.42 22.93 32.11
N GLU A 521 12.37 22.97 32.88
CA GLU A 521 11.87 21.83 33.63
C GLU A 521 10.36 21.73 33.44
N ILE A 522 9.89 20.64 32.87
CA ILE A 522 8.46 20.38 32.68
C ILE A 522 8.05 19.30 33.66
N ARG A 523 7.21 19.65 34.61
CA ARG A 523 6.61 18.75 35.60
C ARG A 523 5.19 18.35 35.17
N SER A 524 4.47 17.68 36.03
CA SER A 524 3.10 17.23 35.68
C SER A 524 2.12 18.38 35.48
N GLU A 525 2.26 19.47 36.23
CA GLU A 525 1.28 20.55 36.28
C GLU A 525 1.88 21.95 36.06
N ASP A 526 3.19 22.03 35.92
CA ASP A 526 3.89 23.29 35.65
C ASP A 526 5.12 23.08 34.75
N ALA A 527 5.55 24.18 34.15
CA ALA A 527 6.78 24.22 33.37
C ALA A 527 7.57 25.48 33.77
N GLU A 528 8.84 25.32 33.99
CA GLU A 528 9.78 26.40 34.28
C GLU A 528 10.76 26.56 33.12
N LEU A 529 10.97 27.78 32.66
CA LEU A 529 11.95 28.14 31.63
C LEU A 529 12.77 29.31 32.12
N THR A 530 14.09 29.23 32.01
CA THR A 530 15.02 30.30 32.40
C THR A 530 16.04 30.55 31.28
N VAL A 531 16.16 31.79 30.88
CA VAL A 531 17.18 32.29 29.96
C VAL A 531 18.30 32.95 30.76
N ASN A 532 19.54 32.59 30.48
CA ASN A 532 20.72 33.24 31.02
C ASN A 532 21.66 33.64 29.89
N TYR A 533 21.92 34.92 29.73
CA TYR A 533 22.87 35.47 28.78
C TYR A 533 24.04 36.13 29.52
N VAL A 534 25.25 35.74 29.16
CA VAL A 534 26.49 36.30 29.71
C VAL A 534 27.36 36.78 28.54
N ASP A 535 27.84 38.00 28.62
CA ASP A 535 28.68 38.62 27.58
C ASP A 535 30.15 38.10 27.63
N GLY A 536 30.98 38.59 26.69
CA GLY A 536 32.37 38.22 26.59
C GLY A 536 33.26 38.69 27.75
N LYS A 537 32.77 39.59 28.61
CA LYS A 537 33.44 40.05 29.81
C LYS A 537 33.03 39.25 31.07
N GLY A 538 32.16 38.27 30.91
CA GLY A 538 31.63 37.49 32.02
C GLY A 538 30.49 38.18 32.79
N GLN A 539 29.95 39.30 32.27
CA GLN A 539 28.87 40.01 32.91
C GLN A 539 27.52 39.47 32.44
N THR A 540 26.62 39.21 33.38
CA THR A 540 25.26 38.77 33.09
C THR A 540 24.45 39.92 32.51
N GLY A 541 24.00 39.79 31.27
CA GLY A 541 23.16 40.77 30.58
C GLY A 541 21.69 40.48 30.68
N VAL A 542 21.33 39.18 30.74
CA VAL A 542 19.95 38.72 30.95
C VAL A 542 19.96 37.48 31.87
N LEU A 543 19.19 37.54 32.90
CA LEU A 543 18.80 36.38 33.72
C LEU A 543 17.32 36.52 34.02
N PHE A 544 16.50 35.78 33.28
CA PHE A 544 15.06 35.92 33.34
C PHE A 544 14.39 34.59 33.06
N GLY A 545 13.33 34.29 33.75
CA GLY A 545 12.60 33.05 33.59
C GLY A 545 11.10 33.21 33.84
N VAL A 546 10.39 32.14 33.56
CA VAL A 546 8.95 32.03 33.73
C VAL A 546 8.65 30.65 34.30
N ASN A 547 7.81 30.61 35.34
CA ASN A 547 7.11 29.40 35.73
C ASN A 547 5.69 29.47 35.19
N ALA A 548 5.30 28.56 34.33
CA ALA A 548 4.02 28.47 33.64
C ALA A 548 3.21 27.32 34.22
N ARG A 549 1.96 27.59 34.65
CA ARG A 549 1.03 26.55 35.08
C ARG A 549 -0.36 26.75 34.49
N PRO A 550 -1.03 25.70 34.02
CA PRO A 550 -2.41 25.80 33.59
C PRO A 550 -3.32 26.03 34.77
N LEU A 551 -4.36 26.85 34.61
CA LEU A 551 -5.44 27.03 35.54
C LEU A 551 -6.73 26.50 34.97
N THR A 552 -7.32 25.50 35.66
CA THR A 552 -8.58 24.84 35.28
C THR A 552 -9.64 25.29 36.19
N GLU A 553 -10.24 26.23 36.44
CA GLU A 553 -11.29 26.71 37.36
C GLU A 553 -10.80 27.20 38.74
N GLY A 554 -11.37 28.26 39.22
CA GLY A 554 -11.28 28.69 40.60
C GLY A 554 -10.99 30.17 40.88
N HIS A 555 -10.51 30.95 39.92
CA HIS A 555 -10.21 32.37 40.14
C HIS A 555 -11.13 33.36 39.39
N GLY A 556 -12.35 32.92 39.02
CA GLY A 556 -13.31 33.79 38.34
C GLY A 556 -12.93 34.24 36.92
N LYS A 557 -11.83 33.75 36.37
CA LYS A 557 -11.25 34.21 35.10
C LYS A 557 -11.26 33.13 33.98
N GLY A 558 -11.79 31.93 34.23
CA GLY A 558 -11.89 30.84 33.26
C GLY A 558 -10.53 30.15 32.98
N ASN A 559 -10.49 29.25 31.97
CA ASN A 559 -9.31 28.47 31.64
C ASN A 559 -8.20 29.33 31.00
N GLY A 560 -6.95 29.15 31.42
CA GLY A 560 -5.79 29.87 30.91
C GLY A 560 -4.48 29.33 31.44
N VAL A 561 -3.40 30.09 31.25
CA VAL A 561 -2.07 29.81 31.77
C VAL A 561 -1.62 30.97 32.66
N LEU A 562 -1.25 30.66 33.90
CA LEU A 562 -0.59 31.60 34.78
C LEU A 562 0.92 31.48 34.61
N LEU A 563 1.54 32.62 34.34
CA LEU A 563 3.00 32.78 34.27
C LEU A 563 3.46 33.57 35.49
N ASN A 564 4.41 33.03 36.26
CA ASN A 564 5.10 33.77 37.31
C ASN A 564 6.54 34.02 36.84
N LEU A 565 6.99 35.28 36.99
CA LEU A 565 8.34 35.68 36.57
C LEU A 565 9.37 35.28 37.64
N THR A 566 10.53 34.81 37.18
CA THR A 566 11.64 34.31 38.02
C THR A 566 12.98 34.77 37.47
N PRO A 567 14.08 34.80 38.26
CA PRO A 567 14.12 34.74 39.74
C PRO A 567 13.57 36.00 40.42
N ALA A 568 13.59 36.04 41.73
CA ALA A 568 13.16 37.24 42.49
C ALA A 568 13.96 38.51 42.15
N GLU A 569 15.24 38.35 41.73
CA GLU A 569 16.11 39.40 41.23
C GLU A 569 16.50 39.12 39.77
N PRO A 570 15.64 39.43 38.78
CA PRO A 570 15.98 39.26 37.40
C PRO A 570 17.04 40.27 36.94
N VAL A 571 17.83 39.87 35.95
CA VAL A 571 18.77 40.76 35.26
C VAL A 571 18.24 41.05 33.87
N ILE A 572 18.02 42.29 33.52
CA ILE A 572 17.55 42.72 32.20
C ILE A 572 18.47 43.87 31.74
N ALA A 573 19.05 43.75 30.54
CA ALA A 573 19.95 44.74 29.97
C ALA A 573 21.10 45.14 30.93
N TYR A 574 21.73 44.15 31.60
CA TYR A 574 22.83 44.30 32.57
C TYR A 574 22.47 44.98 33.89
N ARG A 575 21.17 45.26 34.12
CA ARG A 575 20.68 45.83 35.39
C ARG A 575 19.93 44.79 36.18
N LYS A 576 20.18 44.76 37.49
CA LYS A 576 19.38 43.94 38.41
C LYS A 576 18.12 44.70 38.73
N PHE A 577 17.03 44.04 38.71
CA PHE A 577 15.72 44.49 39.15
C PHE A 577 15.29 43.69 40.35
N HIS A 578 14.39 44.25 41.10
CA HIS A 578 13.74 43.56 42.22
C HIS A 578 12.24 43.67 42.05
N PHE A 579 11.52 42.57 42.22
CA PHE A 579 10.07 42.60 42.23
C PHE A 579 9.61 43.19 43.54
N VAL A 580 8.86 44.28 43.48
CA VAL A 580 8.31 44.99 44.66
C VAL A 580 7.28 44.12 45.37
N ASP A 581 6.58 43.28 44.65
CA ASP A 581 5.57 42.38 45.17
C ASP A 581 5.87 40.93 44.68
N ASN A 582 5.73 39.94 45.56
CA ASN A 582 5.84 38.54 45.22
C ASN A 582 4.67 38.03 44.35
N SER A 583 3.67 38.88 44.06
CA SER A 583 2.53 38.61 43.20
C SER A 583 2.77 38.88 41.73
N ASN A 584 4.03 38.92 41.23
CA ASN A 584 4.38 39.09 39.83
C ASN A 584 3.84 37.99 38.97
N TRP A 585 2.82 38.29 38.17
CA TRP A 585 2.19 37.29 37.33
C TRP A 585 1.63 37.87 36.04
N ILE A 586 1.56 37.00 35.02
CA ILE A 586 0.87 37.22 33.75
C ILE A 586 -0.15 36.09 33.59
N TYR A 587 -1.39 36.42 33.40
CA TYR A 587 -2.46 35.47 33.13
C TYR A 587 -2.87 35.54 31.66
N LEU A 588 -2.60 34.44 30.91
CA LEU A 588 -2.98 34.28 29.52
C LEU A 588 -4.28 33.47 29.46
N HIS A 589 -5.37 34.13 29.14
CA HIS A 589 -6.66 33.48 28.98
C HIS A 589 -6.81 32.82 27.62
N ASN A 590 -7.57 31.71 27.52
CA ASN A 590 -7.77 30.97 26.26
C ASN A 590 -8.38 31.80 25.13
N ASN A 591 -9.08 32.88 25.43
CA ASN A 591 -9.63 33.82 24.45
C ASN A 591 -8.66 34.94 24.04
N MET A 592 -7.37 34.72 24.24
CA MET A 592 -6.27 35.68 23.94
C MET A 592 -6.27 36.97 24.78
N ARG A 593 -7.05 37.04 25.86
CA ARG A 593 -6.93 38.16 26.82
C ARG A 593 -5.74 37.93 27.73
N VAL A 594 -4.99 38.98 27.99
CA VAL A 594 -3.81 38.99 28.86
C VAL A 594 -4.12 39.91 30.05
N TYR A 595 -3.89 39.41 31.24
CA TYR A 595 -3.92 40.20 32.48
C TYR A 595 -2.51 40.09 33.08
N ALA A 596 -1.98 41.19 33.57
CA ALA A 596 -0.64 41.20 34.18
C ALA A 596 -0.65 42.07 35.42
N ASN A 597 0.12 41.66 36.41
CA ASN A 597 0.49 42.44 37.57
C ASN A 597 2.00 42.29 37.75
N ILE A 598 2.77 43.24 37.26
CA ILE A 598 4.22 43.26 37.32
C ILE A 598 4.66 44.60 37.86
N ASP A 599 5.36 44.56 38.96
CA ASP A 599 5.95 45.73 39.60
C ASP A 599 7.44 45.42 39.89
N MET A 600 8.32 46.20 39.29
CA MET A 600 9.78 46.04 39.39
C MET A 600 10.44 47.39 39.60
N ASP A 601 11.38 47.46 40.51
CA ASP A 601 12.27 48.63 40.77
C ASP A 601 13.76 48.29 40.54
#